data_6b920b70b943391190a9872903117d4e
#
_entry.id   6b920b70b943391190a9872903117d4e
#
_cell.length_a   1.000
_cell.length_b   1.000
_cell.length_c   1.000
_cell.angle_alpha   90.00
_cell.angle_beta   90.00
_cell.angle_gamma   90.00
#
_symmetry.space_group_name_H-M   'P 1'
#
loop_
_entity.id
_entity.type
_entity.pdbx_description
1 polymer ?
#
loop_
_entity_poly.entity_id
_entity_poly.type
_entity_poly.pdbx_seq_one_letter_code
_entity_poly.pdbx_strand_id
1 'polypeptide(L)'
;MKNLVFYLTLHYPDRETFFKILELLDHKKAGFVEIGIPVDNPFVDGAVIQQTHKEALEQKISYVDVIHTLEEIRRRFTFKVVLMTYKEGVEYFHLSDVPKDLYDGFLCVDGEFPTGSFPNQITVLGRSLSDESIAKALAHNDLFAYIVSGEGKTGSFDKLPTEYAEVVKKVKSVSKTPAYVGFGIKSAEDVKEVMKNGADGAIIGTEFIKRYQLGGMDALNAYMEELKLADA
;
A
#
# COMPACT_ATOMS: atom_id res chain seq x y z
N MET A 1 -7.27 13.70 2.24
CA MET A 1 -6.77 12.35 2.64
C MET A 1 -5.28 12.16 2.32
N LYS A 2 -4.47 13.20 2.57
CA LYS A 2 -3.03 13.21 2.23
C LYS A 2 -2.20 12.17 3.03
N ASN A 3 -2.69 11.79 4.21
CA ASN A 3 -2.02 10.85 5.10
C ASN A 3 -2.57 9.42 4.98
N LEU A 4 -3.29 9.11 3.89
CA LEU A 4 -3.80 7.77 3.64
C LEU A 4 -3.13 7.16 2.41
N VAL A 5 -2.83 5.87 2.50
CA VAL A 5 -2.37 5.00 1.43
C VAL A 5 -3.49 4.02 1.12
N PHE A 6 -3.84 3.87 -0.15
CA PHE A 6 -4.84 2.90 -0.60
C PHE A 6 -4.18 1.85 -1.50
N TYR A 7 -4.39 0.58 -1.15
CA TYR A 7 -3.92 -0.53 -1.96
C TYR A 7 -4.94 -0.88 -3.04
N LEU A 8 -4.45 -1.11 -4.25
CA LEU A 8 -5.22 -1.61 -5.37
C LEU A 8 -4.36 -2.53 -6.24
N THR A 9 -4.82 -3.75 -6.53
CA THR A 9 -4.13 -4.65 -7.45
C THR A 9 -4.20 -4.10 -8.88
N LEU A 10 -3.08 -4.14 -9.59
CA LEU A 10 -2.95 -3.66 -10.97
C LEU A 10 -4.03 -4.29 -11.86
N HIS A 11 -4.79 -3.44 -12.56
CA HIS A 11 -5.91 -3.79 -13.45
C HIS A 11 -7.06 -4.56 -12.77
N TYR A 12 -7.17 -4.54 -11.44
CA TYR A 12 -8.32 -5.15 -10.75
C TYR A 12 -9.51 -4.15 -10.71
N PRO A 13 -10.76 -4.59 -10.96
CA PRO A 13 -11.17 -5.91 -11.49
C PRO A 13 -10.92 -6.02 -13.01
N ASP A 14 -10.79 -4.91 -13.69
CA ASP A 14 -10.42 -4.72 -15.09
C ASP A 14 -9.71 -3.36 -15.24
N ARG A 15 -9.02 -3.16 -16.39
CA ARG A 15 -8.22 -1.94 -16.62
C ARG A 15 -9.07 -0.66 -16.59
N GLU A 16 -10.27 -0.67 -17.14
CA GLU A 16 -11.13 0.52 -17.19
C GLU A 16 -11.58 0.93 -15.79
N THR A 17 -12.07 -0.05 -15.02
CA THR A 17 -12.51 0.16 -13.64
C THR A 17 -11.36 0.53 -12.72
N PHE A 18 -10.18 -0.08 -12.89
CA PHE A 18 -8.96 0.31 -12.19
C PHE A 18 -8.68 1.81 -12.33
N PHE A 19 -8.73 2.36 -13.53
CA PHE A 19 -8.52 3.79 -13.75
C PHE A 19 -9.64 4.65 -13.16
N LYS A 20 -10.91 4.21 -13.18
CA LYS A 20 -12.02 4.91 -12.50
C LYS A 20 -11.79 4.99 -10.98
N ILE A 21 -11.27 3.91 -10.38
CA ILE A 21 -10.90 3.92 -8.94
C ILE A 21 -9.76 4.91 -8.69
N LEU A 22 -8.73 4.93 -9.54
CA LEU A 22 -7.64 5.90 -9.42
C LEU A 22 -8.12 7.36 -9.58
N GLU A 23 -9.06 7.63 -10.49
CA GLU A 23 -9.70 8.95 -10.62
C GLU A 23 -10.42 9.36 -9.33
N LEU A 24 -11.15 8.44 -8.70
CA LEU A 24 -11.80 8.69 -7.41
C LEU A 24 -10.76 9.02 -6.33
N LEU A 25 -9.67 8.25 -6.23
CA LEU A 25 -8.60 8.47 -5.26
C LEU A 25 -7.93 9.84 -5.45
N ASP A 26 -7.64 10.23 -6.69
CA ASP A 26 -7.06 11.54 -6.99
C ASP A 26 -8.03 12.69 -6.69
N HIS A 27 -9.30 12.55 -7.05
CA HIS A 27 -10.36 13.52 -6.71
C HIS A 27 -10.50 13.70 -5.18
N LYS A 28 -10.38 12.62 -4.41
CA LYS A 28 -10.43 12.65 -2.94
C LYS A 28 -9.10 13.08 -2.30
N LYS A 29 -8.06 13.38 -3.11
CA LYS A 29 -6.75 13.81 -2.64
C LYS A 29 -6.05 12.79 -1.75
N ALA A 30 -6.10 11.51 -2.15
CA ALA A 30 -5.26 10.47 -1.57
C ALA A 30 -3.78 10.87 -1.67
N GLY A 31 -3.00 10.63 -0.62
CA GLY A 31 -1.57 10.95 -0.64
C GLY A 31 -0.77 9.95 -1.44
N PHE A 32 -1.13 8.67 -1.30
CA PHE A 32 -0.43 7.56 -1.92
C PHE A 32 -1.42 6.51 -2.45
N VAL A 33 -1.02 5.86 -3.53
CA VAL A 33 -1.65 4.62 -4.00
C VAL A 33 -0.58 3.54 -4.09
N GLU A 34 -0.83 2.43 -3.40
CA GLU A 34 -0.02 1.23 -3.45
C GLU A 34 -0.57 0.30 -4.53
N ILE A 35 0.18 0.16 -5.62
CA ILE A 35 -0.19 -0.68 -6.76
C ILE A 35 0.40 -2.07 -6.54
N GLY A 36 -0.49 -3.04 -6.25
CA GLY A 36 -0.12 -4.44 -6.13
C GLY A 36 0.15 -5.06 -7.50
N ILE A 37 1.41 -5.37 -7.80
CA ILE A 37 1.77 -6.14 -9.01
C ILE A 37 1.41 -7.61 -8.75
N PRO A 38 0.51 -8.21 -9.57
CA PRO A 38 -0.05 -9.51 -9.27
C PRO A 38 0.99 -10.64 -9.37
N VAL A 39 0.82 -11.66 -8.52
CA VAL A 39 1.62 -12.90 -8.51
C VAL A 39 0.70 -14.10 -8.29
N ASP A 40 1.16 -15.30 -8.65
CA ASP A 40 0.37 -16.53 -8.48
C ASP A 40 0.20 -16.90 -7.00
N ASN A 41 1.23 -16.64 -6.16
CA ASN A 41 1.21 -17.02 -4.76
C ASN A 41 1.45 -15.85 -3.79
N PRO A 42 0.49 -14.96 -3.56
CA PRO A 42 0.60 -13.88 -2.58
C PRO A 42 0.35 -14.41 -1.15
N PHE A 43 1.30 -15.18 -0.61
CA PHE A 43 1.14 -16.00 0.59
C PHE A 43 1.00 -15.22 1.91
N VAL A 44 1.44 -13.96 1.95
CA VAL A 44 1.28 -13.07 3.12
C VAL A 44 -0.11 -12.45 3.13
N ASP A 45 -0.75 -12.37 1.97
CA ASP A 45 -2.05 -11.72 1.82
C ASP A 45 -3.22 -12.63 2.24
N GLY A 46 -4.32 -11.99 2.66
CA GLY A 46 -5.59 -12.67 2.95
C GLY A 46 -6.38 -12.96 1.67
N ALA A 47 -7.42 -13.80 1.81
CA ALA A 47 -8.21 -14.33 0.69
C ALA A 47 -8.74 -13.25 -0.27
N VAL A 48 -9.12 -12.08 0.24
CA VAL A 48 -9.64 -10.97 -0.58
C VAL A 48 -8.57 -10.46 -1.55
N ILE A 49 -7.37 -10.19 -1.06
CA ILE A 49 -6.26 -9.71 -1.89
C ILE A 49 -5.76 -10.83 -2.81
N GLN A 50 -5.65 -12.07 -2.33
CA GLN A 50 -5.30 -13.23 -3.17
C GLN A 50 -6.24 -13.36 -4.37
N GLN A 51 -7.56 -13.16 -4.15
CA GLN A 51 -8.53 -13.20 -5.23
C GLN A 51 -8.31 -12.09 -6.26
N THR A 52 -7.96 -10.87 -5.85
CA THR A 52 -7.66 -9.79 -6.80
C THR A 52 -6.42 -10.07 -7.66
N HIS A 53 -5.39 -10.71 -7.09
CA HIS A 53 -4.23 -11.16 -7.84
C HIS A 53 -4.61 -12.15 -8.93
N LYS A 54 -5.40 -13.17 -8.58
CA LYS A 54 -5.89 -14.17 -9.53
C LYS A 54 -6.68 -13.54 -10.69
N GLU A 55 -7.65 -12.67 -10.38
CA GLU A 55 -8.46 -11.99 -11.40
C GLU A 55 -7.62 -11.07 -12.31
N ALA A 56 -6.61 -10.40 -11.76
CA ALA A 56 -5.68 -9.59 -12.53
C ALA A 56 -4.83 -10.44 -13.48
N LEU A 57 -4.29 -11.58 -13.01
CA LEU A 57 -3.48 -12.49 -13.84
C LEU A 57 -4.29 -13.14 -14.98
N GLU A 58 -5.60 -13.38 -14.80
CA GLU A 58 -6.49 -13.88 -15.86
C GLU A 58 -6.56 -12.90 -17.06
N GLN A 59 -6.26 -11.61 -16.87
CA GLN A 59 -6.18 -10.60 -17.94
C GLN A 59 -4.88 -10.67 -18.75
N LYS A 60 -3.93 -11.55 -18.38
CA LYS A 60 -2.65 -11.77 -19.08
C LYS A 60 -1.82 -10.48 -19.19
N ILE A 61 -1.74 -9.73 -18.10
CA ILE A 61 -0.95 -8.50 -18.01
C ILE A 61 0.50 -8.81 -18.35
N SER A 62 1.08 -8.01 -19.24
CA SER A 62 2.49 -8.10 -19.65
C SER A 62 3.34 -7.00 -18.99
N TYR A 63 4.68 -7.11 -19.12
CA TYR A 63 5.62 -6.04 -18.74
C TYR A 63 5.27 -4.70 -19.44
N VAL A 64 4.90 -4.74 -20.71
CA VAL A 64 4.54 -3.54 -21.48
C VAL A 64 3.27 -2.89 -20.91
N ASP A 65 2.30 -3.69 -20.45
CA ASP A 65 1.09 -3.17 -19.82
C ASP A 65 1.41 -2.49 -18.48
N VAL A 66 2.36 -3.01 -17.71
CA VAL A 66 2.85 -2.36 -16.47
C VAL A 66 3.41 -0.98 -16.79
N ILE A 67 4.34 -0.88 -17.76
CA ILE A 67 4.94 0.41 -18.19
C ILE A 67 3.87 1.39 -18.62
N HIS A 68 3.03 1.02 -19.58
CA HIS A 68 1.98 1.91 -20.11
C HIS A 68 1.00 2.37 -19.02
N THR A 69 0.69 1.49 -18.05
CA THR A 69 -0.19 1.85 -16.94
C THR A 69 0.47 2.89 -16.03
N LEU A 70 1.74 2.70 -15.70
CA LEU A 70 2.48 3.65 -14.86
C LEU A 70 2.68 5.01 -15.57
N GLU A 71 3.00 5.01 -16.86
CA GLU A 71 3.06 6.23 -17.67
C GLU A 71 1.72 6.98 -17.70
N GLU A 72 0.62 6.24 -17.86
CA GLU A 72 -0.72 6.84 -17.84
C GLU A 72 -1.05 7.41 -16.45
N ILE A 73 -0.71 6.71 -15.37
CA ILE A 73 -0.87 7.19 -14.00
C ILE A 73 -0.10 8.49 -13.79
N ARG A 74 1.18 8.54 -14.16
CA ARG A 74 2.01 9.77 -14.03
C ARG A 74 1.46 10.94 -14.79
N ARG A 75 0.91 10.71 -15.96
CA ARG A 75 0.33 11.78 -16.78
C ARG A 75 -1.00 12.32 -16.24
N ARG A 76 -1.80 11.48 -15.53
CA ARG A 76 -3.18 11.80 -15.15
C ARG A 76 -3.35 12.23 -13.72
N PHE A 77 -2.56 11.69 -12.79
CA PHE A 77 -2.83 11.78 -11.35
C PHE A 77 -1.69 12.44 -10.57
N THR A 78 -2.03 12.93 -9.37
CA THR A 78 -1.13 13.71 -8.51
C THR A 78 -0.63 12.96 -7.27
N PHE A 79 -1.24 11.84 -6.91
CA PHE A 79 -0.80 11.01 -5.79
C PHE A 79 0.56 10.34 -6.07
N LYS A 80 1.25 9.98 -5.01
CA LYS A 80 2.47 9.19 -5.11
C LYS A 80 2.14 7.71 -5.31
N VAL A 81 2.96 7.03 -6.09
CA VAL A 81 2.81 5.60 -6.42
C VAL A 81 3.86 4.78 -5.69
N VAL A 82 3.40 3.76 -4.98
CA VAL A 82 4.26 2.71 -4.42
C VAL A 82 3.95 1.40 -5.17
N LEU A 83 4.95 0.76 -5.75
CA LEU A 83 4.79 -0.59 -6.27
C LEU A 83 4.98 -1.59 -5.14
N MET A 84 3.99 -2.46 -4.94
CA MET A 84 4.04 -3.55 -3.98
C MET A 84 4.01 -4.89 -4.71
N THR A 85 4.90 -5.81 -4.36
CA THR A 85 4.94 -7.15 -4.97
C THR A 85 5.72 -8.15 -4.12
N TYR A 86 5.97 -9.31 -4.69
CA TYR A 86 6.83 -10.39 -4.23
C TYR A 86 8.01 -10.56 -5.19
N LYS A 87 9.03 -11.34 -4.82
CA LYS A 87 10.16 -11.66 -5.72
C LYS A 87 9.71 -12.23 -7.05
N GLU A 88 8.70 -13.11 -7.02
CA GLU A 88 8.05 -13.65 -8.21
C GLU A 88 7.60 -12.55 -9.18
N GLY A 89 6.92 -11.51 -8.68
CA GLY A 89 6.46 -10.39 -9.51
C GLY A 89 7.62 -9.52 -10.03
N VAL A 90 8.69 -9.36 -9.23
CA VAL A 90 9.90 -8.66 -9.69
C VAL A 90 10.52 -9.36 -10.91
N GLU A 91 10.63 -10.68 -10.83
CA GLU A 91 11.21 -11.50 -11.89
C GLU A 91 10.29 -11.59 -13.11
N TYR A 92 9.01 -11.92 -12.90
CA TYR A 92 8.04 -12.14 -13.97
C TYR A 92 7.78 -10.88 -14.79
N PHE A 93 7.62 -9.73 -14.13
CA PHE A 93 7.36 -8.44 -14.78
C PHE A 93 8.63 -7.60 -15.02
N HIS A 94 9.82 -8.16 -14.82
CA HIS A 94 11.09 -7.44 -15.02
C HIS A 94 11.11 -6.05 -14.35
N LEU A 95 10.62 -5.96 -13.11
CA LEU A 95 10.41 -4.65 -12.44
C LEU A 95 11.71 -3.87 -12.21
N SER A 96 12.86 -4.53 -12.24
CA SER A 96 14.17 -3.87 -12.19
C SER A 96 14.44 -2.99 -13.41
N ASP A 97 13.77 -3.25 -14.53
CA ASP A 97 13.93 -2.52 -15.79
C ASP A 97 12.88 -1.40 -15.96
N VAL A 98 11.91 -1.30 -15.04
CA VAL A 98 10.91 -0.22 -15.04
C VAL A 98 11.58 1.11 -14.75
N PRO A 99 11.35 2.18 -15.57
CA PRO A 99 11.89 3.51 -15.32
C PRO A 99 11.53 4.02 -13.93
N LYS A 100 12.55 4.44 -13.16
CA LYS A 100 12.42 4.81 -11.73
C LYS A 100 11.63 6.09 -11.48
N ASP A 101 11.39 6.88 -12.49
CA ASP A 101 10.57 8.10 -12.47
C ASP A 101 9.08 7.82 -12.60
N LEU A 102 8.70 6.58 -12.95
CA LEU A 102 7.30 6.18 -13.07
C LEU A 102 6.62 5.85 -11.72
N TYR A 103 7.39 5.67 -10.64
CA TYR A 103 6.85 5.39 -9.30
C TYR A 103 7.75 6.00 -8.22
N ASP A 104 7.20 6.21 -7.03
CA ASP A 104 7.89 6.94 -5.96
C ASP A 104 8.53 6.01 -4.92
N GLY A 105 8.01 4.80 -4.76
CA GLY A 105 8.51 3.83 -3.81
C GLY A 105 8.25 2.40 -4.23
N PHE A 106 8.96 1.48 -3.58
CA PHE A 106 8.91 0.06 -3.88
C PHE A 106 8.89 -0.77 -2.60
N LEU A 107 7.98 -1.73 -2.52
CA LEU A 107 7.87 -2.70 -1.45
C LEU A 107 7.86 -4.12 -2.02
N CYS A 108 8.87 -4.92 -1.70
CA CYS A 108 8.86 -6.36 -1.94
C CYS A 108 8.63 -7.10 -0.61
N VAL A 109 7.53 -7.85 -0.54
CA VAL A 109 7.04 -8.42 0.71
C VAL A 109 7.97 -9.52 1.26
N ASP A 110 8.62 -10.26 0.36
CA ASP A 110 9.45 -11.45 0.66
C ASP A 110 10.90 -11.30 0.20
N GLY A 111 11.33 -10.07 -0.11
CA GLY A 111 12.66 -9.83 -0.65
C GLY A 111 13.30 -8.52 -0.23
N GLU A 112 14.62 -8.57 -0.12
CA GLU A 112 15.47 -7.40 0.01
C GLU A 112 16.32 -7.24 -1.27
N PHE A 113 16.54 -6.01 -1.67
CA PHE A 113 17.34 -5.66 -2.85
C PHE A 113 18.47 -4.71 -2.45
N PRO A 114 19.60 -4.69 -3.18
CA PRO A 114 20.68 -3.73 -2.92
C PRO A 114 20.15 -2.30 -2.91
N THR A 115 20.71 -1.46 -2.05
CA THR A 115 20.37 -0.04 -1.97
C THR A 115 20.49 0.63 -3.34
N GLY A 116 19.45 1.35 -3.75
CA GLY A 116 19.39 2.03 -5.04
C GLY A 116 18.89 1.17 -6.21
N SER A 117 18.59 -0.12 -5.99
CA SER A 117 17.92 -0.94 -7.03
C SER A 117 16.55 -0.35 -7.39
N PHE A 118 15.80 0.11 -6.38
CA PHE A 118 14.49 0.75 -6.53
C PHE A 118 14.44 2.08 -5.76
N PRO A 119 13.57 3.05 -6.14
CA PRO A 119 13.38 4.27 -5.37
C PRO A 119 12.68 3.96 -4.03
N ASN A 120 13.11 4.64 -2.96
CA ASN A 120 12.48 4.55 -1.64
C ASN A 120 12.05 3.12 -1.28
N GLN A 121 13.00 2.20 -1.15
CA GLN A 121 12.69 0.82 -0.78
C GLN A 121 12.04 0.78 0.60
N ILE A 122 10.77 0.36 0.65
CA ILE A 122 9.96 0.30 1.85
C ILE A 122 10.10 -1.11 2.45
N THR A 123 10.47 -1.14 3.73
CA THR A 123 10.51 -2.37 4.52
C THR A 123 9.32 -2.39 5.49
N VAL A 124 8.66 -3.53 5.61
CA VAL A 124 7.60 -3.73 6.59
C VAL A 124 8.21 -3.87 7.99
N LEU A 125 7.80 -2.98 8.89
CA LEU A 125 8.34 -2.90 10.24
C LEU A 125 7.38 -3.53 11.24
N GLY A 126 7.86 -4.55 11.96
CA GLY A 126 7.15 -5.23 13.04
C GLY A 126 7.82 -5.03 14.40
N ARG A 127 7.15 -5.50 15.46
CA ARG A 127 7.57 -5.33 16.86
C ARG A 127 8.94 -5.95 17.18
N SER A 128 9.29 -7.04 16.50
CA SER A 128 10.53 -7.80 16.74
C SER A 128 11.80 -7.08 16.28
N LEU A 129 11.70 -6.03 15.46
CA LEU A 129 12.86 -5.31 14.94
C LEU A 129 13.53 -4.45 16.01
N SER A 130 14.86 -4.46 16.01
CA SER A 130 15.67 -3.57 16.84
C SER A 130 15.67 -2.14 16.28
N ASP A 131 15.99 -1.15 17.11
CA ASP A 131 16.11 0.24 16.70
C ASP A 131 17.15 0.43 15.60
N GLU A 132 18.27 -0.31 15.66
CA GLU A 132 19.31 -0.29 14.61
C GLU A 132 18.79 -0.83 13.27
N SER A 133 18.01 -1.94 13.31
CA SER A 133 17.40 -2.51 12.10
C SER A 133 16.39 -1.54 11.49
N ILE A 134 15.58 -0.88 12.32
CA ILE A 134 14.62 0.15 11.88
C ILE A 134 15.36 1.33 11.25
N ALA A 135 16.39 1.86 11.91
CA ALA A 135 17.18 2.98 11.39
C ALA A 135 17.83 2.63 10.02
N LYS A 136 18.37 1.42 9.89
CA LYS A 136 18.93 0.93 8.62
C LYS A 136 17.86 0.82 7.52
N ALA A 137 16.70 0.26 7.83
CA ALA A 137 15.60 0.12 6.87
C ALA A 137 15.08 1.48 6.37
N LEU A 138 15.15 2.52 7.20
CA LEU A 138 14.67 3.86 6.88
C LEU A 138 15.73 4.80 6.30
N ALA A 139 17.00 4.40 6.26
CA ALA A 139 18.12 5.28 5.85
C ALA A 139 18.00 5.83 4.40
N HIS A 140 17.24 5.15 3.54
CA HIS A 140 17.05 5.51 2.12
C HIS A 140 15.58 5.51 1.71
N ASN A 141 14.67 5.76 2.67
CA ASN A 141 13.24 5.83 2.45
C ASN A 141 12.69 7.15 3.03
N ASP A 142 12.38 8.08 2.14
CA ASP A 142 11.85 9.40 2.48
C ASP A 142 10.31 9.45 2.38
N LEU A 143 9.63 8.35 2.02
CA LEU A 143 8.20 8.32 1.85
C LEU A 143 7.47 8.09 3.19
N PHE A 144 7.53 6.88 3.68
CA PHE A 144 6.96 6.49 4.97
C PHE A 144 7.51 5.15 5.47
N ALA A 145 7.54 4.99 6.78
CA ALA A 145 7.80 3.72 7.45
C ALA A 145 6.50 2.90 7.45
N TYR A 146 6.50 1.73 6.82
CA TYR A 146 5.35 0.82 6.79
C TYR A 146 5.34 -0.02 8.08
N ILE A 147 4.42 0.26 9.00
CA ILE A 147 4.29 -0.42 10.27
C ILE A 147 3.08 -1.36 10.24
N VAL A 148 3.29 -2.65 10.52
CA VAL A 148 2.18 -3.59 10.69
C VAL A 148 1.55 -3.45 12.07
N SER A 149 0.22 -3.48 12.14
CA SER A 149 -0.51 -3.33 13.39
C SER A 149 -0.35 -4.53 14.34
N GLY A 150 -0.06 -5.71 13.79
CA GLY A 150 0.12 -6.96 14.52
C GLY A 150 0.62 -8.08 13.61
N GLU A 151 0.95 -9.23 14.17
CA GLU A 151 1.36 -10.42 13.44
C GLU A 151 0.15 -11.12 12.80
N GLY A 152 0.19 -11.42 11.50
CA GLY A 152 -0.89 -12.11 10.78
C GLY A 152 -0.98 -11.72 9.31
N LYS A 153 -2.00 -12.24 8.62
CA LYS A 153 -2.29 -11.91 7.21
C LYS A 153 -3.15 -10.66 7.10
N THR A 154 -3.10 -10.01 5.93
CA THR A 154 -3.97 -8.88 5.62
C THR A 154 -5.45 -9.27 5.79
N GLY A 155 -6.22 -8.40 6.46
CA GLY A 155 -7.66 -8.61 6.69
C GLY A 155 -8.05 -9.70 7.72
N SER A 156 -7.09 -10.27 8.47
CA SER A 156 -7.35 -11.31 9.47
C SER A 156 -7.77 -10.79 10.84
N PHE A 157 -7.71 -9.49 11.09
CA PHE A 157 -8.00 -8.92 12.40
C PHE A 157 -9.47 -8.48 12.53
N ASP A 158 -10.14 -8.93 13.60
CA ASP A 158 -11.51 -8.46 13.94
C ASP A 158 -11.46 -7.06 14.57
N LYS A 159 -10.45 -6.79 15.38
CA LYS A 159 -10.16 -5.47 15.98
C LYS A 159 -8.74 -5.05 15.63
N LEU A 160 -8.52 -3.74 15.59
CA LEU A 160 -7.18 -3.18 15.38
C LEU A 160 -6.26 -3.62 16.53
N PRO A 161 -5.17 -4.37 16.27
CA PRO A 161 -4.16 -4.66 17.28
C PRO A 161 -3.48 -3.36 17.76
N THR A 162 -2.94 -3.35 18.96
CA THR A 162 -2.34 -2.15 19.57
C THR A 162 -0.82 -2.14 19.60
N GLU A 163 -0.19 -3.23 19.18
CA GLU A 163 1.27 -3.42 19.22
C GLU A 163 2.03 -2.43 18.32
N TYR A 164 1.39 -1.91 17.28
CA TYR A 164 1.97 -0.88 16.41
C TYR A 164 2.43 0.38 17.16
N ALA A 165 1.78 0.73 18.27
CA ALA A 165 2.11 1.95 19.02
C ALA A 165 3.56 1.93 19.55
N GLU A 166 4.08 0.76 19.94
CA GLU A 166 5.48 0.60 20.33
C GLU A 166 6.41 0.79 19.12
N VAL A 167 6.04 0.25 17.95
CA VAL A 167 6.84 0.37 16.72
C VAL A 167 6.85 1.82 16.23
N VAL A 168 5.71 2.52 16.29
CA VAL A 168 5.63 3.97 15.98
C VAL A 168 6.61 4.78 16.85
N LYS A 169 6.66 4.51 18.15
CA LYS A 169 7.60 5.17 19.06
C LYS A 169 9.06 4.89 18.69
N LYS A 170 9.40 3.62 18.37
CA LYS A 170 10.75 3.24 17.91
C LYS A 170 11.11 3.99 16.62
N VAL A 171 10.24 3.97 15.61
CA VAL A 171 10.47 4.69 14.35
C VAL A 171 10.76 6.17 14.61
N LYS A 172 9.92 6.84 15.40
CA LYS A 172 10.07 8.27 15.70
C LYS A 172 11.29 8.59 16.57
N SER A 173 11.85 7.64 17.29
CA SER A 173 13.07 7.83 18.06
C SER A 173 14.34 7.76 17.20
N VAL A 174 14.31 7.05 16.06
CA VAL A 174 15.49 6.78 15.22
C VAL A 174 15.42 7.44 13.84
N SER A 175 14.25 7.93 13.41
CA SER A 175 14.06 8.54 12.08
C SER A 175 13.03 9.68 12.10
N LYS A 176 13.13 10.54 11.08
CA LYS A 176 12.09 11.54 10.76
C LYS A 176 11.11 11.07 9.69
N THR A 177 11.30 9.88 9.15
CA THR A 177 10.41 9.27 8.16
C THR A 177 9.01 9.14 8.75
N PRO A 178 7.95 9.61 8.06
CA PRO A 178 6.57 9.50 8.55
C PRO A 178 6.18 8.05 8.86
N ALA A 179 5.53 7.81 9.99
CA ALA A 179 5.14 6.48 10.46
C ALA A 179 3.70 6.17 10.02
N TYR A 180 3.50 5.23 9.11
CA TYR A 180 2.18 4.82 8.60
C TYR A 180 1.86 3.40 9.06
N VAL A 181 0.64 3.22 9.57
CA VAL A 181 0.18 1.94 10.12
C VAL A 181 -0.73 1.25 9.11
N GLY A 182 -0.39 0.01 8.78
CA GLY A 182 -1.19 -0.88 7.94
C GLY A 182 -1.69 -2.10 8.71
N PHE A 183 -2.51 -2.91 8.04
CA PHE A 183 -3.21 -4.08 8.53
C PHE A 183 -4.32 -3.76 9.56
N GLY A 184 -5.52 -4.28 9.30
CA GLY A 184 -6.65 -4.16 10.20
C GLY A 184 -7.36 -2.79 10.22
N ILE A 185 -6.90 -1.81 9.46
CA ILE A 185 -7.57 -0.50 9.31
C ILE A 185 -8.80 -0.67 8.44
N LYS A 186 -9.99 -0.36 8.99
CA LYS A 186 -11.28 -0.58 8.33
C LYS A 186 -12.19 0.66 8.32
N SER A 187 -12.02 1.57 9.27
CA SER A 187 -12.94 2.67 9.51
C SER A 187 -12.23 4.00 9.78
N ALA A 188 -12.99 5.07 9.78
CA ALA A 188 -12.52 6.39 10.20
C ALA A 188 -12.05 6.39 11.67
N GLU A 189 -12.70 5.58 12.52
CA GLU A 189 -12.32 5.40 13.91
C GLU A 189 -10.95 4.75 14.05
N ASP A 190 -10.66 3.71 13.26
CA ASP A 190 -9.33 3.07 13.27
C ASP A 190 -8.25 4.07 12.83
N VAL A 191 -8.51 4.87 11.79
CA VAL A 191 -7.60 5.93 11.34
C VAL A 191 -7.33 6.93 12.46
N LYS A 192 -8.39 7.43 13.13
CA LYS A 192 -8.26 8.34 14.27
C LYS A 192 -7.46 7.73 15.41
N GLU A 193 -7.67 6.43 15.68
CA GLU A 193 -6.96 5.75 16.75
C GLU A 193 -5.47 5.63 16.47
N VAL A 194 -5.06 5.22 15.25
CA VAL A 194 -3.62 5.14 14.93
C VAL A 194 -2.96 6.52 14.95
N MET A 195 -3.64 7.55 14.45
CA MET A 195 -3.13 8.93 14.50
C MET A 195 -2.99 9.43 15.96
N LYS A 196 -3.98 9.16 16.82
CA LYS A 196 -3.93 9.48 18.26
C LYS A 196 -2.76 8.79 18.96
N ASN A 197 -2.40 7.58 18.53
CA ASN A 197 -1.27 6.81 19.06
C ASN A 197 0.08 7.20 18.42
N GLY A 198 0.11 8.29 17.65
CA GLY A 198 1.31 8.93 17.15
C GLY A 198 1.72 8.57 15.73
N ALA A 199 0.93 7.77 14.99
CA ALA A 199 1.15 7.55 13.58
C ALA A 199 0.92 8.86 12.78
N ASP A 200 1.58 8.99 11.64
CA ASP A 200 1.42 10.11 10.71
C ASP A 200 0.43 9.79 9.59
N GLY A 201 0.05 8.51 9.44
CA GLY A 201 -0.93 8.07 8.45
C GLY A 201 -1.35 6.61 8.61
N ALA A 202 -2.23 6.18 7.72
CA ALA A 202 -2.78 4.83 7.69
C ALA A 202 -2.77 4.23 6.28
N ILE A 203 -2.65 2.88 6.21
CA ILE A 203 -2.62 2.11 4.96
C ILE A 203 -3.84 1.20 4.95
N ILE A 204 -4.66 1.32 3.92
CA ILE A 204 -5.94 0.65 3.79
C ILE A 204 -5.93 -0.23 2.52
N GLY A 205 -5.94 -1.54 2.71
CA GLY A 205 -5.94 -2.50 1.60
C GLY A 205 -7.24 -3.28 1.52
N THR A 206 -7.33 -4.36 2.29
CA THR A 206 -8.43 -5.33 2.24
C THR A 206 -9.82 -4.69 2.34
N GLU A 207 -10.01 -3.72 3.24
CA GLU A 207 -11.31 -3.07 3.40
C GLU A 207 -11.68 -2.23 2.17
N PHE A 208 -10.72 -1.53 1.55
CA PHE A 208 -10.94 -0.78 0.33
C PHE A 208 -11.46 -1.67 -0.80
N ILE A 209 -10.85 -2.83 -1.00
CA ILE A 209 -11.30 -3.83 -1.97
C ILE A 209 -12.69 -4.38 -1.62
N LYS A 210 -12.94 -4.72 -0.35
CA LYS A 210 -14.25 -5.21 0.11
C LYS A 210 -15.36 -4.21 -0.16
N ARG A 211 -15.15 -2.92 0.09
CA ARG A 211 -16.15 -1.87 -0.19
C ARG A 211 -16.49 -1.81 -1.67
N TYR A 212 -15.49 -1.91 -2.53
CA TYR A 212 -15.74 -2.01 -3.96
C TYR A 212 -16.54 -3.28 -4.31
N GLN A 213 -16.19 -4.45 -3.79
CA GLN A 213 -16.88 -5.71 -4.06
C GLN A 213 -18.35 -5.71 -3.60
N LEU A 214 -18.67 -5.00 -2.52
CA LEU A 214 -20.01 -4.92 -1.96
C LEU A 214 -20.98 -4.05 -2.76
N GLY A 215 -20.52 -2.99 -3.40
CA GLY A 215 -21.43 -2.05 -4.08
C GLY A 215 -20.75 -1.14 -5.11
N GLY A 216 -19.63 -1.59 -5.67
CA GLY A 216 -18.95 -0.89 -6.76
C GLY A 216 -18.46 0.50 -6.38
N MET A 217 -18.46 1.39 -7.37
CA MET A 217 -17.96 2.77 -7.22
C MET A 217 -18.77 3.61 -6.22
N ASP A 218 -20.09 3.36 -6.09
CA ASP A 218 -20.94 4.12 -5.16
C ASP A 218 -20.59 3.80 -3.71
N ALA A 219 -20.44 2.52 -3.36
CA ALA A 219 -20.02 2.09 -2.03
C ALA A 219 -18.60 2.56 -1.71
N LEU A 220 -17.69 2.54 -2.70
CA LEU A 220 -16.33 3.02 -2.52
C LEU A 220 -16.30 4.54 -2.28
N ASN A 221 -17.07 5.32 -3.04
CA ASN A 221 -17.20 6.76 -2.83
C ASN A 221 -17.77 7.10 -1.44
N ALA A 222 -18.82 6.38 -0.98
CA ALA A 222 -19.37 6.55 0.35
C ALA A 222 -18.32 6.25 1.45
N TYR A 223 -17.57 5.20 1.30
CA TYR A 223 -16.46 4.85 2.21
C TYR A 223 -15.38 5.94 2.25
N MET A 224 -15.03 6.52 1.11
CA MET A 224 -14.06 7.62 1.04
C MET A 224 -14.58 8.88 1.75
N GLU A 225 -15.91 9.16 1.70
CA GLU A 225 -16.49 10.26 2.47
C GLU A 225 -16.47 9.99 3.98
N GLU A 226 -16.72 8.74 4.41
CA GLU A 226 -16.55 8.32 5.81
C GLU A 226 -15.12 8.59 6.31
N LEU A 227 -14.10 8.18 5.53
CA LEU A 227 -12.70 8.36 5.90
C LEU A 227 -12.25 9.82 5.97
N LYS A 228 -12.87 10.74 5.22
CA LYS A 228 -12.60 12.19 5.33
C LYS A 228 -12.84 12.73 6.74
N LEU A 229 -13.78 12.17 7.47
CA LEU A 229 -14.08 12.57 8.85
C LEU A 229 -12.95 12.23 9.83
N ALA A 230 -11.97 11.44 9.42
CA ALA A 230 -10.79 11.13 10.20
C ALA A 230 -9.61 12.07 9.92
N ASP A 231 -9.61 12.72 8.74
CA ASP A 231 -8.52 13.59 8.26
C ASP A 231 -8.78 15.07 8.62
N ALA A 232 -9.87 15.36 9.32
CA ALA A 232 -10.26 16.65 9.84
C ALA A 232 -9.87 16.79 11.32
#